data_c4b5f03a24fbe5eff2a6cb59400873a0
#
_entry.id   c4b5f03a24fbe5eff2a6cb59400873a0
#
_cell.length_a   1.000
_cell.length_b   1.000
_cell.length_c   1.000
_cell.angle_alpha   90.00
_cell.angle_beta   90.00
_cell.angle_gamma   90.00
#
_symmetry.space_group_name_H-M   'P 1'
#
loop_
_entity.id
_entity.type
_entity.pdbx_description
1 polymer ?
#
loop_
_entity_poly.entity_id
_entity_poly.type
_entity_poly.pdbx_seq_one_letter_code
_entity_poly.pdbx_strand_id
1 'polypeptide(L)'
;MEKIAVIGAGQMGNGITQVAACAGYDVIMIDIKEEFTAKGLATIEKSLSKLVSKERMTQQESDNALAKISTSTSREDCHDVD
;
A
#
# COMPACT_ATOMS: atom_id res chain seq x y z
N MET A 1 -16.37 2.10 -3.81
CA MET A 1 -15.16 2.20 -2.97
C MET A 1 -14.14 3.07 -3.67
N GLU A 2 -13.59 4.02 -2.95
CA GLU A 2 -12.65 4.98 -3.55
C GLU A 2 -11.28 4.35 -3.79
N LYS A 3 -10.64 4.76 -4.86
CA LYS A 3 -9.29 4.35 -5.19
C LYS A 3 -8.35 5.54 -5.04
N ILE A 4 -7.19 5.28 -4.50
CA ILE A 4 -6.17 6.31 -4.29
C ILE A 4 -4.90 5.89 -5.02
N ALA A 5 -4.31 6.80 -5.77
CA ALA A 5 -3.02 6.58 -6.39
C ALA A 5 -1.94 7.29 -5.56
N VAL A 6 -0.90 6.55 -5.20
CA VAL A 6 0.26 7.11 -4.50
C VAL A 6 1.44 7.04 -5.46
N ILE A 7 1.93 8.20 -5.86
CA ILE A 7 3.05 8.29 -6.78
C ILE A 7 4.33 8.43 -5.99
N GLY A 8 5.25 7.50 -6.20
CA GLY A 8 6.47 7.42 -5.43
C GLY A 8 6.32 6.42 -4.28
N ALA A 9 7.10 5.34 -4.33
CA ALA A 9 7.05 4.28 -3.33
C ALA A 9 8.12 4.44 -2.24
N GLY A 10 8.66 5.65 -2.10
CA GLY A 10 9.62 5.96 -1.06
C GLY A 10 8.98 5.95 0.32
N GLN A 11 9.77 6.32 1.33
CA GLN A 11 9.34 6.22 2.73
C GLN A 11 8.01 6.92 3.01
N MET A 12 7.78 8.10 2.44
CA MET A 12 6.52 8.81 2.62
C MET A 12 5.39 8.13 1.85
N GLY A 13 5.67 7.69 0.62
CA GLY A 13 4.67 7.03 -0.22
C GLY A 13 4.15 5.75 0.41
N ASN A 14 5.03 4.91 0.96
CA ASN A 14 4.58 3.67 1.56
C ASN A 14 3.81 3.90 2.85
N GLY A 15 4.14 4.94 3.62
CA GLY A 15 3.38 5.30 4.81
C GLY A 15 1.95 5.72 4.48
N ILE A 16 1.79 6.56 3.47
CA ILE A 16 0.47 6.99 3.00
C ILE A 16 -0.34 5.80 2.49
N THR A 17 0.31 4.91 1.73
CA THR A 17 -0.32 3.70 1.19
C THR A 17 -0.84 2.81 2.30
N GLN A 18 -0.02 2.59 3.34
CA GLN A 18 -0.41 1.76 4.47
C GLN A 18 -1.61 2.33 5.20
N VAL A 19 -1.60 3.63 5.49
CA VAL A 19 -2.70 4.29 6.20
C VAL A 19 -3.99 4.22 5.39
N ALA A 20 -3.91 4.49 4.09
CA ALA A 20 -5.09 4.46 3.23
C ALA A 20 -5.66 3.04 3.11
N ALA A 21 -4.81 2.03 2.96
CA ALA A 21 -5.25 0.64 2.89
C ALA A 21 -5.91 0.19 4.18
N CYS A 22 -5.34 0.58 5.32
CA CYS A 22 -5.91 0.26 6.63
C CYS A 22 -7.25 0.96 6.85
N ALA A 23 -7.47 2.10 6.21
CA ALA A 23 -8.73 2.83 6.27
C ALA A 23 -9.80 2.24 5.33
N GLY A 24 -9.44 1.27 4.51
CA GLY A 24 -10.39 0.58 3.64
C GLY A 24 -10.40 1.04 2.19
N TYR A 25 -9.47 1.90 1.79
CA TYR A 25 -9.37 2.36 0.39
C TYR A 25 -8.55 1.39 -0.44
N ASP A 26 -8.91 1.27 -1.71
CA ASP A 26 -8.06 0.58 -2.68
C ASP A 26 -6.93 1.55 -3.08
N VAL A 27 -5.70 1.08 -3.01
CA VAL A 27 -4.53 1.94 -3.25
C VAL A 27 -3.67 1.35 -4.36
N ILE A 28 -3.27 2.20 -5.29
CA ILE A 28 -2.27 1.84 -6.30
C ILE A 28 -1.01 2.64 -5.99
N MET A 29 0.06 1.93 -5.70
CA MET A 29 1.36 2.54 -5.44
C MET A 29 2.18 2.49 -6.72
N ILE A 30 2.57 3.66 -7.23
CA ILE A 30 3.20 3.81 -8.53
C ILE A 30 4.60 4.39 -8.39
N ASP A 31 5.56 3.80 -9.06
CA ASP A 31 6.90 4.37 -9.17
C ASP A 31 7.48 4.08 -10.55
N ILE A 32 8.57 4.76 -10.88
CA ILE A 32 9.20 4.61 -12.19
C ILE A 32 9.87 3.25 -12.37
N LYS A 33 10.22 2.58 -11.27
CA LYS A 33 10.85 1.26 -11.30
C LYS A 33 10.10 0.28 -10.40
N GLU A 34 9.92 -0.92 -10.92
CA GLU A 34 9.25 -1.98 -10.19
C GLU A 34 9.95 -2.32 -8.87
N GLU A 35 11.28 -2.24 -8.84
CA GLU A 35 12.04 -2.52 -7.61
C GLU A 35 11.67 -1.57 -6.48
N PHE A 36 11.30 -0.33 -6.79
CA PHE A 36 10.90 0.64 -5.76
C PHE A 36 9.51 0.30 -5.20
N THR A 37 8.58 -0.10 -6.05
CA THR A 37 7.25 -0.51 -5.58
C THR A 37 7.35 -1.80 -4.78
N ALA A 38 8.20 -2.73 -5.19
CA ALA A 38 8.41 -3.97 -4.45
C ALA A 38 8.99 -3.71 -3.07
N LYS A 39 9.97 -2.81 -2.96
CA LYS A 39 10.54 -2.43 -1.67
C LYS A 39 9.52 -1.75 -0.77
N GLY A 40 8.72 -0.85 -1.35
CA GLY A 40 7.67 -0.17 -0.61
C GLY A 40 6.66 -1.14 -0.04
N LEU A 41 6.23 -2.09 -0.86
CA LEU A 41 5.28 -3.10 -0.43
C LEU A 41 5.87 -4.00 0.66
N ALA A 42 7.13 -4.41 0.51
CA ALA A 42 7.81 -5.21 1.54
C ALA A 42 7.90 -4.46 2.86
N THR A 43 8.16 -3.15 2.83
CA THR A 43 8.20 -2.32 4.02
C THR A 43 6.83 -2.27 4.70
N ILE A 44 5.76 -2.14 3.92
CA ILE A 44 4.40 -2.13 4.44
C ILE A 44 4.07 -3.48 5.08
N GLU A 45 4.38 -4.58 4.42
CA GLU A 45 4.16 -5.93 4.97
C GLU A 45 4.86 -6.10 6.31
N LYS A 46 6.10 -5.65 6.40
CA LYS A 46 6.88 -5.74 7.62
C LYS A 46 6.26 -4.91 8.74
N SER A 47 5.81 -3.71 8.41
CA SER A 47 5.16 -2.81 9.36
C SER A 47 3.86 -3.42 9.89
N LEU A 48 3.03 -3.97 9.01
CA LEU A 48 1.78 -4.62 9.40
C LEU A 48 2.04 -5.86 10.25
N SER A 49 3.06 -6.63 9.93
CA SER A 49 3.46 -7.79 10.74
C SER A 49 3.83 -7.39 12.16
N LYS A 50 4.51 -6.26 12.32
CA LYS A 50 4.85 -5.75 13.66
C LYS A 50 3.59 -5.38 14.44
N LEU A 51 2.60 -4.77 13.79
CA LEU A 51 1.34 -4.42 14.43
C LEU A 51 0.59 -5.67 14.88
N VAL A 52 0.59 -6.71 14.06
CA VAL A 52 -0.03 -7.99 14.43
C VAL A 52 0.70 -8.61 15.62
N SER A 53 2.03 -8.60 15.59
CA SER A 53 2.86 -9.14 16.66
C SER A 53 2.62 -8.45 18.00
N LYS A 54 2.32 -7.14 17.97
CA LYS A 54 2.04 -6.34 19.17
C LYS A 54 0.57 -6.33 19.56
N GLU A 55 -0.22 -7.16 18.91
CA GLU A 55 -1.67 -7.28 19.14
C GLU A 55 -2.44 -5.98 18.92
N ARG A 56 -1.91 -5.09 18.09
CA ARG A 56 -2.59 -3.84 17.70
C ARG A 56 -3.45 -4.02 16.46
N MET A 57 -3.31 -5.17 15.79
CA MET A 57 -4.02 -5.48 14.56
C MET A 57 -4.15 -6.99 14.48
N THR A 58 -5.28 -7.49 13.96
CA THR A 58 -5.43 -8.92 13.74
C THR A 58 -4.75 -9.31 12.42
N GLN A 59 -4.41 -10.59 12.29
CA GLN A 59 -3.83 -11.09 11.04
C GLN A 59 -4.78 -10.86 9.87
N GLN A 60 -6.07 -11.03 10.10
CA GLN A 60 -7.06 -10.82 9.04
C GLN A 60 -7.11 -9.37 8.59
N GLU A 61 -7.01 -8.42 9.52
CA GLU A 61 -6.96 -7.00 9.19
C GLU A 61 -5.72 -6.67 8.35
N SER A 62 -4.58 -7.26 8.70
CA SER A 62 -3.35 -7.10 7.94
C SER A 62 -3.49 -7.64 6.52
N ASP A 63 -4.03 -8.85 6.39
CA ASP A 63 -4.24 -9.48 5.09
C ASP A 63 -5.20 -8.67 4.22
N ASN A 64 -6.28 -8.15 4.82
CA ASN A 64 -7.24 -7.32 4.12
C ASN A 64 -6.62 -6.03 3.62
N ALA A 65 -5.78 -5.39 4.44
CA ALA A 65 -5.09 -4.17 4.05
C ALA A 65 -4.15 -4.43 2.87
N LEU A 66 -3.38 -5.50 2.94
CA LEU A 66 -2.46 -5.87 1.86
C LEU A 66 -3.20 -6.18 0.56
N ALA A 67 -4.36 -6.80 0.65
CA ALA A 67 -5.17 -7.12 -0.52
C ALA A 67 -5.68 -5.87 -1.26
N LYS A 68 -5.73 -4.73 -0.58
CA LYS A 68 -6.18 -3.48 -1.17
C LYS A 68 -5.06 -2.69 -1.85
N ILE A 69 -3.82 -3.14 -1.73
CA ILE A 69 -2.67 -2.45 -2.29
C ILE A 69 -2.26 -3.11 -3.60
N SER A 70 -2.18 -2.32 -4.66
CA SER A 70 -1.67 -2.75 -5.95
C SER A 70 -0.42 -1.92 -6.26
N THR A 71 0.44 -2.44 -7.12
CA THR A 71 1.63 -1.72 -7.54
C THR A 71 1.68 -1.60 -9.05
N SER A 72 2.27 -0.52 -9.54
CA SER A 72 2.40 -0.29 -10.97
C SER A 72 3.62 0.59 -11.25
N THR A 73 4.13 0.50 -12.47
CA THR A 73 5.19 1.40 -12.94
C THR A 73 4.66 2.39 -13.97
N SER A 74 3.38 2.33 -14.29
CA SER A 74 2.76 3.18 -15.31
C SER A 74 1.75 4.14 -14.68
N ARG A 75 1.88 5.43 -15.00
CA ARG A 75 0.93 6.44 -14.56
C ARG A 75 -0.44 6.28 -15.21
N GLU A 76 -0.52 5.53 -16.29
CA GLU A 76 -1.80 5.27 -16.95
C GLU A 76 -2.77 4.53 -16.04
N ASP A 77 -2.24 3.76 -15.09
CA ASP A 77 -3.06 3.05 -14.13
C ASP A 77 -3.76 3.98 -13.12
N CYS A 78 -3.48 5.28 -13.18
CA CYS A 78 -4.16 6.28 -12.35
C CYS A 78 -5.53 6.70 -12.91
N HIS A 79 -5.91 6.26 -14.10
CA HIS A 79 -7.16 6.70 -14.75
C HIS A 79 -8.42 6.37 -13.94
N ASP A 80 -8.39 5.28 -13.19
CA ASP A 80 -9.54 4.80 -12.45
C ASP A 80 -9.57 5.28 -10.99
N VAL A 81 -8.69 6.20 -10.61
CA VAL A 81 -8.65 6.68 -9.23
C VAL A 81 -9.45 7.97 -9.07
N ASP A 82 -9.97 8.16 -7.90
CA ASP A 82 -10.76 9.33 -7.53
C ASP A 82 -9.91 10.53 -7.11
#